data_f9fe504fa9e6397b4483601eccdd617e
#
_entry.id   f9fe504fa9e6397b4483601eccdd617e
#
_cell.length_a   1.000
_cell.length_b   1.000
_cell.length_c   1.000
_cell.angle_alpha   90.00
_cell.angle_beta   90.00
_cell.angle_gamma   90.00
#
_symmetry.space_group_name_H-M   'P 1'
#
loop_
_entity.id
_entity.type
_entity.pdbx_description
1 polymer ?
#
loop_
_entity_poly.entity_id
_entity_poly.type
_entity_poly.pdbx_seq_one_letter_code
_entity_poly.pdbx_strand_id
1 'polypeptide(L)'
;MSGKKINDLLDRPFAKIIFQYLFDYSNSQIFLNRERVLNTDEYNRFCKIQDDISKGIPIQYAIGKWNFYGRDFIIDKNVLIPRPETELLVDEILKLDLADKNILDIGTGSGVIAITLCLESKANIFASDISLSALNIAKQNAQYFGANIEFYLSDVFNEIPNDKRFDIIVSNPPYLTEEEYLDVDNLLYHEPKNALVAGVKGYEIYERIILEARNRLNKGGYLFFEIGFEQGDILKNLLFKNGYKEIEIKKDYGNKDRIVIASLN
;
A
#
# COMPACT_ATOMS: atom_id res chain seq x y z
N MET A 1 35.77 17.47 -16.28
CA MET A 1 35.79 16.59 -15.09
C MET A 1 35.60 15.18 -15.61
N SER A 2 36.49 14.21 -15.22
CA SER A 2 36.26 12.81 -15.58
C SER A 2 34.97 12.35 -14.92
N GLY A 3 33.99 11.86 -15.69
CA GLY A 3 32.73 11.35 -15.17
C GLY A 3 32.96 10.20 -14.18
N LYS A 4 32.10 10.04 -13.20
CA LYS A 4 32.13 8.91 -12.25
C LYS A 4 31.60 7.66 -12.91
N LYS A 5 32.28 6.54 -12.71
CA LYS A 5 31.80 5.21 -13.14
C LYS A 5 30.82 4.65 -12.12
N ILE A 6 29.93 3.77 -12.54
CA ILE A 6 29.05 3.02 -11.63
C ILE A 6 29.88 2.34 -10.54
N ASN A 7 31.00 1.69 -10.91
CA ASN A 7 31.89 1.00 -9.97
C ASN A 7 32.43 1.91 -8.85
N ASP A 8 32.70 3.18 -9.15
CA ASP A 8 33.21 4.16 -8.16
C ASP A 8 32.19 4.52 -7.08
N LEU A 9 30.92 4.14 -7.28
CA LEU A 9 29.79 4.50 -6.42
C LEU A 9 29.15 3.31 -5.72
N LEU A 10 29.52 2.06 -6.07
CA LEU A 10 28.89 0.85 -5.53
C LEU A 10 29.06 0.65 -4.03
N ASP A 11 30.09 1.25 -3.41
CA ASP A 11 30.31 1.22 -1.95
C ASP A 11 29.44 2.22 -1.19
N ARG A 12 28.68 3.06 -1.89
CA ARG A 12 27.73 3.98 -1.24
C ARG A 12 26.49 3.24 -0.73
N PRO A 13 25.88 3.70 0.38
CA PRO A 13 24.65 3.11 0.88
C PRO A 13 23.60 2.99 -0.22
N PHE A 14 22.95 1.84 -0.32
CA PHE A 14 21.86 1.55 -1.29
C PHE A 14 22.19 1.77 -2.78
N ALA A 15 23.48 1.93 -3.15
CA ALA A 15 23.87 2.25 -4.52
C ALA A 15 23.28 1.30 -5.56
N LYS A 16 23.24 -0.01 -5.27
CA LYS A 16 22.64 -1.02 -6.18
C LYS A 16 21.17 -0.75 -6.42
N ILE A 17 20.39 -0.49 -5.36
CA ILE A 17 18.96 -0.18 -5.46
C ILE A 17 18.77 1.12 -6.26
N ILE A 18 19.57 2.15 -5.99
CA ILE A 18 19.51 3.41 -6.74
C ILE A 18 19.75 3.17 -8.23
N PHE A 19 20.76 2.37 -8.60
CA PHE A 19 21.02 2.07 -10.00
C PHE A 19 19.96 1.20 -10.66
N GLN A 20 19.33 0.26 -9.91
CA GLN A 20 18.17 -0.48 -10.39
C GLN A 20 17.06 0.48 -10.84
N TYR A 21 16.73 1.45 -10.00
CA TYR A 21 15.64 2.40 -10.30
C TYR A 21 16.03 3.52 -11.28
N LEU A 22 17.29 3.95 -11.32
CA LEU A 22 17.73 4.98 -12.26
C LEU A 22 17.80 4.48 -13.70
N PHE A 23 18.16 3.22 -13.89
CA PHE A 23 18.49 2.65 -15.21
C PHE A 23 17.64 1.44 -15.58
N ASP A 24 16.73 1.01 -14.71
CA ASP A 24 16.00 -0.25 -14.86
C ASP A 24 16.95 -1.46 -15.04
N TYR A 25 18.01 -1.50 -14.24
CA TYR A 25 19.01 -2.53 -14.28
C TYR A 25 18.75 -3.64 -13.25
N SER A 26 18.82 -4.89 -13.69
CA SER A 26 19.02 -6.03 -12.78
C SER A 26 20.41 -5.98 -12.12
N ASN A 27 20.61 -6.75 -11.04
CA ASN A 27 21.93 -6.88 -10.39
C ASN A 27 23.01 -7.31 -11.39
N SER A 28 22.69 -8.22 -12.30
CA SER A 28 23.62 -8.67 -13.35
C SER A 28 23.97 -7.54 -14.33
N GLN A 29 22.99 -6.72 -14.70
CA GLN A 29 23.23 -5.58 -15.60
C GLN A 29 24.05 -4.48 -14.91
N ILE A 30 23.89 -4.24 -13.61
CA ILE A 30 24.75 -3.33 -12.85
C ILE A 30 26.20 -3.83 -12.91
N PHE A 31 26.44 -5.13 -12.70
CA PHE A 31 27.78 -5.71 -12.78
C PHE A 31 28.40 -5.59 -14.18
N LEU A 32 27.63 -5.92 -15.22
CA LEU A 32 28.08 -5.82 -16.61
C LEU A 32 28.41 -4.39 -17.04
N ASN A 33 27.66 -3.41 -16.50
CA ASN A 33 27.80 -1.99 -16.80
C ASN A 33 28.66 -1.21 -15.77
N ARG A 34 29.40 -1.90 -14.90
CA ARG A 34 30.16 -1.24 -13.80
C ARG A 34 31.18 -0.21 -14.28
N GLU A 35 31.72 -0.37 -15.51
CA GLU A 35 32.67 0.56 -16.12
C GLU A 35 31.98 1.72 -16.87
N ARG A 36 30.66 1.71 -16.96
CA ARG A 36 29.88 2.81 -17.56
C ARG A 36 30.11 4.10 -16.80
N VAL A 37 30.43 5.16 -17.51
CA VAL A 37 30.55 6.52 -16.99
C VAL A 37 29.18 7.16 -17.00
N LEU A 38 28.78 7.72 -15.86
CA LEU A 38 27.55 8.47 -15.71
C LEU A 38 27.65 9.83 -16.39
N ASN A 39 26.61 10.26 -17.09
CA ASN A 39 26.50 11.64 -17.51
C ASN A 39 26.20 12.56 -16.30
N THR A 40 26.23 13.86 -16.53
CA THR A 40 26.04 14.86 -15.45
C THR A 40 24.69 14.73 -14.77
N ASP A 41 23.60 14.51 -15.51
CA ASP A 41 22.26 14.40 -14.95
C ASP A 41 22.07 13.12 -14.15
N GLU A 42 22.56 12.01 -14.63
CA GLU A 42 22.56 10.71 -13.94
C GLU A 42 23.32 10.80 -12.61
N TYR A 43 24.51 11.41 -12.65
CA TYR A 43 25.32 11.59 -11.45
C TYR A 43 24.66 12.54 -10.44
N ASN A 44 24.07 13.63 -10.91
CA ASN A 44 23.36 14.58 -10.05
C ASN A 44 22.13 13.92 -9.40
N ARG A 45 21.36 13.11 -10.15
CA ARG A 45 20.24 12.34 -9.60
C ARG A 45 20.69 11.34 -8.54
N PHE A 46 21.78 10.60 -8.81
CA PHE A 46 22.37 9.70 -7.81
C PHE A 46 22.79 10.44 -6.54
N CYS A 47 23.50 11.57 -6.68
CA CYS A 47 23.94 12.38 -5.54
C CYS A 47 22.77 12.96 -4.76
N LYS A 48 21.72 13.40 -5.41
CA LYS A 48 20.50 13.89 -4.75
C LYS A 48 19.86 12.81 -3.90
N ILE A 49 19.68 11.61 -4.43
CA ILE A 49 19.11 10.47 -3.68
C ILE A 49 20.01 10.14 -2.47
N GLN A 50 21.35 10.13 -2.63
CA GLN A 50 22.28 9.90 -1.54
C GLN A 50 22.20 10.99 -0.46
N ASP A 51 22.04 12.24 -0.85
CA ASP A 51 21.88 13.37 0.08
C ASP A 51 20.58 13.25 0.87
N ASP A 52 19.47 12.89 0.22
CA ASP A 52 18.17 12.68 0.86
C ASP A 52 18.24 11.52 1.88
N ILE A 53 18.87 10.40 1.52
CA ILE A 53 19.11 9.27 2.44
C ILE A 53 19.98 9.70 3.63
N SER A 54 21.02 10.51 3.41
CA SER A 54 21.89 10.99 4.48
C SER A 54 21.18 11.90 5.49
N LYS A 55 20.07 12.50 5.09
CA LYS A 55 19.14 13.29 5.93
C LYS A 55 18.08 12.45 6.62
N GLY A 56 18.12 11.13 6.48
CA GLY A 56 17.17 10.19 7.09
C GLY A 56 15.91 9.95 6.27
N ILE A 57 15.81 10.50 5.05
CA ILE A 57 14.64 10.23 4.19
C ILE A 57 14.66 8.76 3.74
N PRO A 58 13.56 8.02 3.87
CA PRO A 58 13.45 6.66 3.36
C PRO A 58 13.85 6.58 1.89
N ILE A 59 14.65 5.57 1.53
CA ILE A 59 15.12 5.39 0.14
C ILE A 59 13.98 5.37 -0.86
N GLN A 60 12.83 4.83 -0.49
CA GLN A 60 11.65 4.75 -1.32
C GLN A 60 11.16 6.14 -1.74
N TYR A 61 11.10 7.07 -0.78
CA TYR A 61 10.72 8.46 -1.07
C TYR A 61 11.81 9.22 -1.81
N ALA A 62 13.08 8.97 -1.47
CA ALA A 62 14.21 9.60 -2.18
C ALA A 62 14.24 9.20 -3.66
N ILE A 63 13.85 7.96 -4.00
CA ILE A 63 13.69 7.47 -5.37
C ILE A 63 12.39 7.97 -5.99
N GLY A 64 11.31 8.13 -5.21
CA GLY A 64 9.98 8.60 -5.66
C GLY A 64 9.11 7.51 -6.27
N LYS A 65 9.54 6.24 -6.22
CA LYS A 65 8.75 5.08 -6.66
C LYS A 65 9.18 3.83 -5.91
N TRP A 66 8.25 2.87 -5.78
CA TRP A 66 8.54 1.59 -5.14
C TRP A 66 7.79 0.44 -5.78
N ASN A 67 8.41 -0.73 -5.79
CA ASN A 67 7.82 -1.92 -6.38
C ASN A 67 6.71 -2.49 -5.50
N PHE A 68 5.59 -2.85 -6.11
CA PHE A 68 4.50 -3.61 -5.53
C PHE A 68 3.88 -4.49 -6.61
N TYR A 69 3.76 -5.75 -6.35
CA TYR A 69 3.17 -6.75 -7.25
C TYR A 69 3.80 -6.72 -8.67
N GLY A 70 5.13 -6.60 -8.71
CA GLY A 70 5.91 -6.53 -9.94
C GLY A 70 5.81 -5.22 -10.73
N ARG A 71 5.22 -4.15 -10.17
CA ARG A 71 5.03 -2.84 -10.80
C ARG A 71 5.62 -1.73 -9.95
N ASP A 72 6.21 -0.71 -10.57
CA ASP A 72 6.78 0.45 -9.88
C ASP A 72 5.75 1.55 -9.73
N PHE A 73 5.21 1.72 -8.52
CA PHE A 73 4.26 2.76 -8.16
C PHE A 73 4.96 4.05 -7.76
N ILE A 74 4.44 5.19 -8.20
CA ILE A 74 4.84 6.51 -7.74
C ILE A 74 4.42 6.64 -6.27
N ILE A 75 5.35 7.08 -5.44
CA ILE A 75 5.13 7.33 -4.02
C ILE A 75 5.88 8.58 -3.57
N ASP A 76 5.35 9.24 -2.56
CA ASP A 76 6.00 10.32 -1.84
C ASP A 76 5.56 10.31 -0.36
N LYS A 77 5.99 11.30 0.42
CA LYS A 77 5.69 11.45 1.84
C LYS A 77 4.19 11.54 2.20
N ASN A 78 3.29 11.59 1.23
CA ASN A 78 1.84 11.69 1.45
C ASN A 78 1.15 10.32 1.48
N VAL A 79 1.85 9.23 1.18
CA VAL A 79 1.31 7.87 1.13
C VAL A 79 2.20 6.90 1.90
N LEU A 80 1.60 5.85 2.46
CA LEU A 80 2.36 4.75 3.06
C LEU A 80 3.26 4.11 2.00
N ILE A 81 4.50 3.80 2.37
CA ILE A 81 5.39 2.98 1.51
C ILE A 81 4.77 1.58 1.39
N PRO A 82 4.49 1.08 0.17
CA PRO A 82 3.89 -0.24 -0.02
C PRO A 82 4.70 -1.34 0.68
N ARG A 83 4.01 -2.22 1.41
CA ARG A 83 4.62 -3.32 2.15
C ARG A 83 4.45 -4.64 1.38
N PRO A 84 5.45 -5.53 1.40
CA PRO A 84 5.34 -6.83 0.74
C PRO A 84 4.18 -7.69 1.28
N GLU A 85 3.85 -7.55 2.57
CA GLU A 85 2.76 -8.25 3.22
C GLU A 85 1.39 -7.91 2.63
N THR A 86 1.23 -6.68 2.12
CA THR A 86 0.00 -6.22 1.44
C THR A 86 -0.26 -6.97 0.13
N GLU A 87 0.78 -7.53 -0.51
CA GLU A 87 0.61 -8.39 -1.70
C GLU A 87 -0.19 -9.65 -1.37
N LEU A 88 -0.02 -10.21 -0.15
CA LEU A 88 -0.80 -11.37 0.30
C LEU A 88 -2.30 -11.06 0.38
N LEU A 89 -2.66 -9.84 0.75
CA LEU A 89 -4.07 -9.40 0.78
C LEU A 89 -4.67 -9.41 -0.64
N VAL A 90 -3.92 -8.91 -1.62
CA VAL A 90 -4.30 -8.98 -3.04
C VAL A 90 -4.43 -10.43 -3.50
N ASP A 91 -3.46 -11.29 -3.17
CA ASP A 91 -3.48 -12.71 -3.53
C ASP A 91 -4.71 -13.44 -2.99
N GLU A 92 -5.14 -13.15 -1.75
CA GLU A 92 -6.35 -13.77 -1.18
C GLU A 92 -7.61 -13.33 -1.91
N ILE A 93 -7.71 -12.07 -2.33
CA ILE A 93 -8.85 -11.56 -3.10
C ILE A 93 -8.88 -12.17 -4.50
N LEU A 94 -7.73 -12.29 -5.17
CA LEU A 94 -7.62 -12.85 -6.53
C LEU A 94 -7.96 -14.36 -6.62
N LYS A 95 -8.09 -15.06 -5.48
CA LYS A 95 -8.60 -16.45 -5.46
C LYS A 95 -10.09 -16.55 -5.73
N LEU A 96 -10.82 -15.44 -5.62
CA LEU A 96 -12.27 -15.40 -5.85
C LEU A 96 -12.58 -15.17 -7.33
N ASP A 97 -13.81 -15.51 -7.74
CA ASP A 97 -14.33 -15.08 -9.05
C ASP A 97 -14.73 -13.61 -8.97
N LEU A 98 -13.94 -12.76 -9.60
CA LEU A 98 -14.06 -11.31 -9.55
C LEU A 98 -14.73 -10.71 -10.79
N ALA A 99 -15.18 -11.53 -11.75
CA ALA A 99 -15.82 -11.02 -12.96
C ALA A 99 -17.08 -10.21 -12.59
N ASP A 100 -17.12 -8.96 -13.06
CA ASP A 100 -18.24 -8.02 -12.84
C ASP A 100 -18.51 -7.67 -11.36
N LYS A 101 -17.62 -8.04 -10.43
CA LYS A 101 -17.75 -7.72 -9.02
C LYS A 101 -17.37 -6.27 -8.75
N ASN A 102 -18.08 -5.64 -7.83
CA ASN A 102 -17.76 -4.31 -7.32
C ASN A 102 -16.86 -4.44 -6.10
N ILE A 103 -15.64 -3.89 -6.17
CA ILE A 103 -14.64 -3.93 -5.10
C ILE A 103 -14.32 -2.51 -4.66
N LEU A 104 -14.40 -2.24 -3.37
CA LEU A 104 -14.01 -0.96 -2.76
C LEU A 104 -12.74 -1.12 -1.94
N ASP A 105 -11.72 -0.34 -2.25
CA ASP A 105 -10.50 -0.18 -1.46
C ASP A 105 -10.60 1.09 -0.59
N ILE A 106 -10.65 0.91 0.74
CA ILE A 106 -10.76 2.01 1.71
C ILE A 106 -9.37 2.33 2.28
N GLY A 107 -8.97 3.61 2.23
CA GLY A 107 -7.62 4.03 2.59
C GLY A 107 -6.59 3.61 1.54
N THR A 108 -6.89 3.90 0.28
CA THR A 108 -6.15 3.35 -0.87
C THR A 108 -4.70 3.81 -0.96
N GLY A 109 -4.33 4.91 -0.27
CA GLY A 109 -2.97 5.44 -0.26
C GLY A 109 -2.43 5.76 -1.65
N SER A 110 -1.39 5.07 -2.07
CA SER A 110 -0.82 5.18 -3.43
C SER A 110 -1.61 4.43 -4.51
N GLY A 111 -2.70 3.74 -4.13
CA GLY A 111 -3.54 2.98 -5.04
C GLY A 111 -3.06 1.56 -5.31
N VAL A 112 -2.08 1.04 -4.58
CA VAL A 112 -1.44 -0.26 -4.88
C VAL A 112 -2.42 -1.42 -4.89
N ILE A 113 -3.36 -1.51 -3.93
CA ILE A 113 -4.37 -2.56 -3.88
C ILE A 113 -5.36 -2.40 -5.02
N ALA A 114 -6.01 -1.22 -5.10
CA ALA A 114 -7.04 -0.93 -6.09
C ALA A 114 -6.55 -1.10 -7.54
N ILE A 115 -5.37 -0.56 -7.85
CA ILE A 115 -4.79 -0.62 -9.19
C ILE A 115 -4.40 -2.06 -9.54
N THR A 116 -3.78 -2.79 -8.61
CA THR A 116 -3.41 -4.18 -8.85
C THR A 116 -4.64 -5.03 -9.12
N LEU A 117 -5.71 -4.91 -8.31
CA LEU A 117 -6.97 -5.62 -8.54
C LEU A 117 -7.61 -5.24 -9.88
N CYS A 118 -7.54 -3.96 -10.28
CA CYS A 118 -8.04 -3.51 -11.58
C CYS A 118 -7.30 -4.16 -12.76
N LEU A 119 -5.98 -4.32 -12.65
CA LEU A 119 -5.14 -4.87 -13.71
C LEU A 119 -5.16 -6.40 -13.78
N GLU A 120 -5.36 -7.07 -12.62
CA GLU A 120 -5.34 -8.53 -12.53
C GLU A 120 -6.73 -9.17 -12.63
N SER A 121 -7.80 -8.39 -12.64
CA SER A 121 -9.16 -8.92 -12.67
C SER A 121 -10.07 -8.19 -13.65
N LYS A 122 -11.33 -8.66 -13.78
CA LYS A 122 -12.40 -7.99 -14.53
C LYS A 122 -13.41 -7.32 -13.59
N ALA A 123 -12.98 -6.96 -12.39
CA ALA A 123 -13.83 -6.30 -11.40
C ALA A 123 -14.00 -4.81 -11.72
N ASN A 124 -15.09 -4.23 -11.24
CA ASN A 124 -15.29 -2.79 -11.17
C ASN A 124 -14.64 -2.29 -9.88
N ILE A 125 -13.62 -1.45 -9.98
CA ILE A 125 -12.84 -1.00 -8.85
C ILE A 125 -13.22 0.42 -8.44
N PHE A 126 -13.43 0.56 -7.15
CA PHE A 126 -13.67 1.81 -6.44
C PHE A 126 -12.59 1.97 -5.39
N ALA A 127 -12.14 3.19 -5.15
CA ALA A 127 -11.11 3.47 -4.16
C ALA A 127 -11.44 4.76 -3.40
N SER A 128 -11.17 4.78 -2.10
CA SER A 128 -11.37 5.96 -1.27
C SER A 128 -10.17 6.22 -0.38
N ASP A 129 -9.96 7.49 -0.06
CA ASP A 129 -8.99 7.92 0.94
C ASP A 129 -9.47 9.23 1.58
N ILE A 130 -9.14 9.43 2.85
CA ILE A 130 -9.41 10.67 3.57
C ILE A 130 -8.46 11.80 3.14
N SER A 131 -7.29 11.44 2.61
CA SER A 131 -6.24 12.36 2.18
C SER A 131 -6.35 12.67 0.68
N LEU A 132 -6.64 13.93 0.36
CA LEU A 132 -6.62 14.40 -1.03
C LEU A 132 -5.22 14.22 -1.67
N SER A 133 -4.16 14.39 -0.90
CA SER A 133 -2.79 14.19 -1.38
C SER A 133 -2.52 12.74 -1.76
N ALA A 134 -2.99 11.78 -0.96
CA ALA A 134 -2.90 10.36 -1.27
C ALA A 134 -3.70 10.01 -2.52
N LEU A 135 -4.95 10.49 -2.64
CA LEU A 135 -5.76 10.28 -3.83
C LEU A 135 -5.13 10.85 -5.10
N ASN A 136 -4.42 11.95 -5.02
CA ASN A 136 -3.72 12.51 -6.18
C ASN A 136 -2.60 11.57 -6.65
N ILE A 137 -1.85 10.96 -5.72
CA ILE A 137 -0.85 9.93 -6.05
C ILE A 137 -1.53 8.69 -6.65
N ALA A 138 -2.61 8.19 -6.03
CA ALA A 138 -3.36 7.05 -6.55
C ALA A 138 -3.88 7.29 -7.98
N LYS A 139 -4.42 8.49 -8.25
CA LYS A 139 -4.89 8.88 -9.59
C LYS A 139 -3.75 8.96 -10.60
N GLN A 140 -2.57 9.48 -10.21
CA GLN A 140 -1.38 9.49 -11.07
C GLN A 140 -0.95 8.06 -11.41
N ASN A 141 -0.91 7.17 -10.43
CA ASN A 141 -0.59 5.77 -10.64
C ASN A 141 -1.63 5.08 -11.53
N ALA A 142 -2.94 5.29 -11.28
CA ALA A 142 -4.00 4.74 -12.10
C ALA A 142 -3.89 5.19 -13.57
N GLN A 143 -3.62 6.48 -13.79
CA GLN A 143 -3.37 7.01 -15.12
C GLN A 143 -2.12 6.39 -15.77
N TYR A 144 -1.05 6.26 -15.02
CA TYR A 144 0.22 5.68 -15.50
C TYR A 144 0.06 4.22 -15.96
N PHE A 145 -0.72 3.43 -15.23
CA PHE A 145 -0.98 2.03 -15.56
C PHE A 145 -2.20 1.81 -16.47
N GLY A 146 -2.98 2.85 -16.79
CA GLY A 146 -4.22 2.73 -17.55
C GLY A 146 -5.35 2.02 -16.79
N ALA A 147 -5.32 2.05 -15.46
CA ALA A 147 -6.34 1.45 -14.61
C ALA A 147 -7.58 2.37 -14.51
N ASN A 148 -8.76 1.80 -14.77
CA ASN A 148 -10.03 2.52 -14.69
C ASN A 148 -10.64 2.33 -13.30
N ILE A 149 -10.54 3.34 -12.42
CA ILE A 149 -10.96 3.31 -11.02
C ILE A 149 -11.81 4.54 -10.71
N GLU A 150 -12.92 4.34 -10.01
CA GLU A 150 -13.74 5.43 -9.48
C GLU A 150 -13.23 5.83 -8.08
N PHE A 151 -12.74 7.08 -7.94
CA PHE A 151 -12.11 7.57 -6.73
C PHE A 151 -13.01 8.51 -5.92
N TYR A 152 -13.04 8.33 -4.58
CA TYR A 152 -13.75 9.17 -3.63
C TYR A 152 -12.79 9.77 -2.60
N LEU A 153 -12.89 11.08 -2.36
CA LEU A 153 -12.30 11.71 -1.17
C LEU A 153 -13.28 11.48 -0.03
N SER A 154 -13.02 10.52 0.86
CA SER A 154 -14.00 10.06 1.84
C SER A 154 -13.35 9.63 3.14
N ASP A 155 -13.94 10.03 4.26
CA ASP A 155 -13.67 9.43 5.56
C ASP A 155 -14.53 8.18 5.71
N VAL A 156 -13.92 7.02 5.48
CA VAL A 156 -14.55 5.70 5.35
C VAL A 156 -15.63 5.75 4.26
N PHE A 157 -16.91 5.78 4.57
CA PHE A 157 -18.03 5.75 3.61
C PHE A 157 -18.77 7.07 3.45
N ASN A 158 -18.37 8.14 4.19
CA ASN A 158 -19.18 9.36 4.33
C ASN A 158 -19.56 10.01 2.99
N GLU A 159 -18.63 10.08 2.03
CA GLU A 159 -18.84 10.72 0.72
C GLU A 159 -19.08 9.72 -0.41
N ILE A 160 -19.13 8.43 -0.09
CA ILE A 160 -19.51 7.39 -1.06
C ILE A 160 -21.04 7.35 -1.17
N PRO A 161 -21.64 7.45 -2.39
CA PRO A 161 -23.08 7.45 -2.57
C PRO A 161 -23.78 6.29 -1.84
N ASN A 162 -24.91 6.59 -1.16
CA ASN A 162 -25.57 5.64 -0.27
C ASN A 162 -26.19 4.44 -0.98
N ASP A 163 -26.42 4.52 -2.28
CA ASP A 163 -26.95 3.46 -3.13
C ASP A 163 -25.86 2.50 -3.67
N LYS A 164 -24.59 2.89 -3.57
CA LYS A 164 -23.48 2.01 -3.97
C LYS A 164 -23.40 0.78 -3.07
N ARG A 165 -23.24 -0.38 -3.69
CA ARG A 165 -23.06 -1.69 -3.03
C ARG A 165 -21.86 -2.39 -3.61
N PHE A 166 -21.17 -3.13 -2.74
CA PHE A 166 -19.92 -3.79 -3.06
C PHE A 166 -20.01 -5.30 -2.78
N ASP A 167 -19.37 -6.08 -3.59
CA ASP A 167 -19.21 -7.51 -3.35
C ASP A 167 -18.03 -7.78 -2.44
N ILE A 168 -17.02 -6.90 -2.51
CA ILE A 168 -15.82 -6.95 -1.66
C ILE A 168 -15.51 -5.53 -1.19
N ILE A 169 -15.21 -5.41 0.10
CA ILE A 169 -14.59 -4.22 0.68
C ILE A 169 -13.23 -4.66 1.23
N VAL A 170 -12.18 -4.00 0.80
CA VAL A 170 -10.81 -4.26 1.23
C VAL A 170 -10.22 -3.02 1.87
N SER A 171 -9.37 -3.19 2.87
CA SER A 171 -8.63 -2.09 3.48
C SER A 171 -7.35 -2.57 4.13
N ASN A 172 -6.29 -1.79 3.99
CA ASN A 172 -5.13 -1.79 4.86
C ASN A 172 -5.14 -0.48 5.67
N PRO A 173 -5.99 -0.38 6.72
CA PRO A 173 -6.14 0.86 7.46
C PRO A 173 -5.00 1.03 8.47
N PRO A 174 -4.77 2.23 9.01
CA PRO A 174 -3.84 2.41 10.11
C PRO A 174 -4.23 1.52 11.30
N TYR A 175 -3.23 0.97 11.97
CA TYR A 175 -3.45 0.01 13.05
C TYR A 175 -2.56 0.20 14.29
N LEU A 176 -1.67 1.19 14.29
CA LEU A 176 -0.87 1.53 15.47
C LEU A 176 -1.72 2.35 16.45
N THR A 177 -1.45 2.14 17.74
CA THR A 177 -1.90 3.05 18.78
C THR A 177 -1.04 4.32 18.80
N GLU A 178 -1.55 5.37 19.46
CA GLU A 178 -0.73 6.59 19.72
C GLU A 178 0.53 6.26 20.53
N GLU A 179 0.47 5.29 21.45
CA GLU A 179 1.59 4.88 22.29
C GLU A 179 2.64 4.11 21.47
N GLU A 180 2.23 3.12 20.69
CA GLU A 180 3.12 2.35 19.81
C GLU A 180 3.84 3.26 18.80
N TYR A 181 3.17 4.31 18.32
CA TYR A 181 3.77 5.27 17.40
C TYR A 181 4.94 6.04 18.00
N LEU A 182 5.03 6.17 19.33
CA LEU A 182 6.16 6.86 19.98
C LEU A 182 7.45 6.01 19.96
N ASP A 183 7.32 4.69 19.81
CA ASP A 183 8.43 3.73 19.86
C ASP A 183 8.78 3.15 18.47
N VAL A 184 8.20 3.69 17.38
CA VAL A 184 8.53 3.21 16.03
C VAL A 184 9.93 3.62 15.59
N ASP A 185 10.45 2.92 14.57
CA ASP A 185 11.68 3.29 13.90
C ASP A 185 11.61 4.73 13.34
N ASN A 186 12.72 5.46 13.46
CA ASN A 186 12.82 6.85 13.00
C ASN A 186 12.41 7.03 11.52
N LEU A 187 12.58 6.04 10.68
CA LEU A 187 12.17 6.09 9.28
C LEU A 187 10.65 6.20 9.12
N LEU A 188 9.86 5.62 10.04
CA LEU A 188 8.40 5.68 10.01
C LEU A 188 7.86 7.09 10.30
N TYR A 189 8.61 7.96 10.98
CA TYR A 189 8.22 9.37 11.16
C TYR A 189 8.20 10.18 9.85
N HIS A 190 8.80 9.67 8.78
CA HIS A 190 8.71 10.28 7.45
C HIS A 190 7.44 9.90 6.72
N GLU A 191 6.74 8.85 7.16
CA GLU A 191 5.47 8.41 6.59
C GLU A 191 4.29 9.19 7.20
N PRO A 192 3.16 9.34 6.49
CA PRO A 192 2.06 10.13 7.03
C PRO A 192 1.46 9.46 8.29
N LYS A 193 1.41 10.20 9.39
CA LYS A 193 0.90 9.68 10.68
C LYS A 193 -0.51 9.06 10.56
N ASN A 194 -1.39 9.68 9.78
CA ASN A 194 -2.75 9.19 9.55
C ASN A 194 -2.82 7.87 8.76
N ALA A 195 -1.73 7.44 8.12
CA ALA A 195 -1.64 6.13 7.49
C ALA A 195 -1.08 5.04 8.44
N LEU A 196 -0.60 5.44 9.64
CA LEU A 196 -0.01 4.54 10.62
C LEU A 196 -0.87 4.41 11.87
N VAL A 197 -1.40 5.52 12.40
CA VAL A 197 -2.05 5.60 13.70
C VAL A 197 -3.57 5.58 13.54
N ALA A 198 -4.19 4.57 14.14
CA ALA A 198 -5.66 4.41 14.15
C ALA A 198 -6.34 5.16 15.29
N GLY A 199 -5.63 5.39 16.39
CA GLY A 199 -6.16 6.02 17.60
C GLY A 199 -5.58 5.41 18.88
N VAL A 200 -6.37 5.43 19.97
CA VAL A 200 -5.91 4.96 21.28
C VAL A 200 -5.84 3.43 21.36
N LYS A 201 -6.78 2.73 20.71
CA LYS A 201 -6.90 1.26 20.78
C LYS A 201 -6.19 0.57 19.61
N GLY A 202 -5.85 1.28 18.54
CA GLY A 202 -5.24 0.73 17.33
C GLY A 202 -6.23 0.04 16.38
N TYR A 203 -7.53 -0.02 16.68
CA TYR A 203 -8.52 -0.67 15.83
C TYR A 203 -9.80 0.15 15.59
N GLU A 204 -9.78 1.45 15.86
CA GLU A 204 -10.93 2.34 15.70
C GLU A 204 -11.43 2.42 14.27
N ILE A 205 -10.53 2.42 13.30
CA ILE A 205 -10.90 2.47 11.87
C ILE A 205 -11.56 1.16 11.45
N TYR A 206 -11.06 0.01 11.93
CA TYR A 206 -11.70 -1.28 11.68
C TYR A 206 -13.12 -1.33 12.26
N GLU A 207 -13.34 -0.84 13.51
CA GLU A 207 -14.66 -0.79 14.13
C GLU A 207 -15.66 -0.02 13.24
N ARG A 208 -15.25 1.12 12.70
CA ARG A 208 -16.07 1.95 11.80
C ARG A 208 -16.37 1.21 10.50
N ILE A 209 -15.34 0.67 9.83
CA ILE A 209 -15.53 -0.05 8.56
C ILE A 209 -16.45 -1.25 8.79
N ILE A 210 -16.21 -2.08 9.82
CA ILE A 210 -17.03 -3.27 10.14
C ILE A 210 -18.50 -2.90 10.32
N LEU A 211 -18.77 -1.83 11.07
CA LEU A 211 -20.14 -1.40 11.37
C LEU A 211 -20.86 -0.88 10.12
N GLU A 212 -20.22 0.00 9.36
CA GLU A 212 -20.83 0.67 8.22
C GLU A 212 -20.91 -0.24 6.98
N ALA A 213 -19.94 -1.12 6.78
CA ALA A 213 -19.89 -2.05 5.64
C ALA A 213 -21.09 -3.00 5.59
N ARG A 214 -21.75 -3.28 6.70
CA ARG A 214 -22.99 -4.10 6.74
C ARG A 214 -24.09 -3.56 5.84
N ASN A 215 -24.16 -2.26 5.67
CA ASN A 215 -25.14 -1.58 4.84
C ASN A 215 -24.60 -1.29 3.42
N ARG A 216 -23.37 -1.64 3.15
CA ARG A 216 -22.66 -1.36 1.89
C ARG A 216 -22.29 -2.63 1.12
N LEU A 217 -22.21 -3.78 1.81
CA LEU A 217 -21.98 -5.07 1.17
C LEU A 217 -23.24 -5.62 0.55
N ASN A 218 -23.09 -6.27 -0.59
CA ASN A 218 -24.07 -7.18 -1.14
C ASN A 218 -24.21 -8.40 -0.24
N LYS A 219 -25.37 -9.10 -0.33
CA LYS A 219 -25.54 -10.39 0.34
C LYS A 219 -24.48 -11.39 -0.14
N GLY A 220 -23.78 -12.03 0.80
CA GLY A 220 -22.65 -12.90 0.50
C GLY A 220 -21.37 -12.17 0.15
N GLY A 221 -21.31 -10.86 0.38
CA GLY A 221 -20.10 -10.05 0.18
C GLY A 221 -19.08 -10.24 1.29
N TYR A 222 -17.85 -9.83 1.02
CA TYR A 222 -16.70 -10.07 1.87
C TYR A 222 -16.06 -8.78 2.35
N LEU A 223 -15.55 -8.81 3.59
CA LEU A 223 -14.54 -7.87 4.10
C LEU A 223 -13.17 -8.53 4.09
N PHE A 224 -12.17 -7.79 3.64
CA PHE A 224 -10.76 -8.16 3.70
C PHE A 224 -9.97 -7.05 4.39
N PHE A 225 -9.21 -7.40 5.42
CA PHE A 225 -8.35 -6.47 6.13
C PHE A 225 -6.92 -6.97 6.20
N GLU A 226 -5.95 -6.09 5.93
CA GLU A 226 -4.62 -6.26 6.51
C GLU A 226 -4.67 -5.80 7.97
N ILE A 227 -3.94 -6.48 8.87
CA ILE A 227 -4.00 -6.25 10.31
C ILE A 227 -2.61 -6.23 10.96
N GLY A 228 -2.49 -5.58 12.10
CA GLY A 228 -1.37 -5.78 13.02
C GLY A 228 -1.37 -7.21 13.57
N PHE A 229 -0.19 -7.79 13.76
CA PHE A 229 -0.03 -9.22 14.06
C PHE A 229 -0.65 -9.68 15.39
N GLU A 230 -0.97 -8.76 16.29
CA GLU A 230 -1.63 -9.05 17.59
C GLU A 230 -3.14 -8.74 17.56
N GLN A 231 -3.69 -8.27 16.44
CA GLN A 231 -5.07 -7.81 16.36
C GLN A 231 -6.07 -8.89 15.91
N GLY A 232 -5.59 -10.08 15.51
CA GLY A 232 -6.41 -11.11 14.90
C GLY A 232 -7.64 -11.49 15.74
N ASP A 233 -7.44 -11.84 17.03
CA ASP A 233 -8.53 -12.25 17.92
C ASP A 233 -9.51 -11.10 18.23
N ILE A 234 -9.00 -9.87 18.36
CA ILE A 234 -9.83 -8.68 18.60
C ILE A 234 -10.77 -8.47 17.43
N LEU A 235 -10.24 -8.47 16.20
CA LEU A 235 -11.02 -8.23 14.99
C LEU A 235 -11.98 -9.38 14.69
N LYS A 236 -11.58 -10.64 14.95
CA LYS A 236 -12.47 -11.79 14.87
C LYS A 236 -13.68 -11.62 15.76
N ASN A 237 -13.48 -11.20 17.01
CA ASN A 237 -14.56 -10.96 17.96
C ASN A 237 -15.46 -9.78 17.52
N LEU A 238 -14.88 -8.69 17.00
CA LEU A 238 -15.63 -7.54 16.49
C LEU A 238 -16.50 -7.92 15.29
N LEU A 239 -15.95 -8.64 14.32
CA LEU A 239 -16.68 -9.14 13.16
C LEU A 239 -17.82 -10.07 13.58
N PHE A 240 -17.56 -11.04 14.45
CA PHE A 240 -18.57 -11.97 14.94
C PHE A 240 -19.74 -11.24 15.62
N LYS A 241 -19.45 -10.29 16.53
CA LYS A 241 -20.47 -9.48 17.22
C LYS A 241 -21.32 -8.64 16.27
N ASN A 242 -20.76 -8.26 15.11
CA ASN A 242 -21.45 -7.49 14.08
C ASN A 242 -22.12 -8.37 13.02
N GLY A 243 -22.21 -9.70 13.24
CA GLY A 243 -23.01 -10.61 12.42
C GLY A 243 -22.30 -11.14 11.18
N TYR A 244 -20.98 -10.90 11.05
CA TYR A 244 -20.16 -11.52 10.02
C TYR A 244 -19.92 -13.00 10.35
N LYS A 245 -19.70 -13.79 9.30
CA LYS A 245 -19.48 -15.24 9.37
C LYS A 245 -18.22 -15.61 8.61
N GLU A 246 -17.89 -16.90 8.63
CA GLU A 246 -16.74 -17.46 7.91
C GLU A 246 -15.47 -16.64 8.14
N ILE A 247 -15.23 -16.28 9.41
CA ILE A 247 -14.13 -15.39 9.78
C ILE A 247 -12.84 -16.20 9.80
N GLU A 248 -11.94 -15.89 8.88
CA GLU A 248 -10.65 -16.52 8.74
C GLU A 248 -9.52 -15.53 9.04
N ILE A 249 -8.45 -16.02 9.68
CA ILE A 249 -7.20 -15.27 9.86
C ILE A 249 -6.12 -15.98 9.05
N LYS A 250 -5.45 -15.23 8.17
CA LYS A 250 -4.32 -15.73 7.40
C LYS A 250 -3.02 -15.13 7.95
N LYS A 251 -1.98 -15.94 7.90
CA LYS A 251 -0.64 -15.55 8.36
C LYS A 251 0.26 -15.16 7.21
N ASP A 252 1.19 -14.25 7.49
CA ASP A 252 2.28 -13.93 6.57
C ASP A 252 3.36 -15.04 6.55
N TYR A 253 4.37 -14.86 5.70
CA TYR A 253 5.49 -15.80 5.61
C TYR A 253 6.32 -15.90 6.90
N GLY A 254 6.23 -14.92 7.81
CA GLY A 254 6.80 -14.94 9.15
C GLY A 254 5.93 -15.65 10.19
N ASN A 255 4.82 -16.29 9.77
CA ASN A 255 3.83 -16.96 10.63
C ASN A 255 3.13 -16.04 11.64
N LYS A 256 3.03 -14.73 11.31
CA LYS A 256 2.28 -13.73 12.07
C LYS A 256 0.92 -13.48 11.42
N ASP A 257 -0.11 -13.25 12.22
CA ASP A 257 -1.42 -12.88 11.71
C ASP A 257 -1.32 -11.62 10.87
N ARG A 258 -1.88 -11.64 9.66
CA ARG A 258 -1.72 -10.54 8.71
C ARG A 258 -2.99 -10.16 7.99
N ILE A 259 -3.88 -11.10 7.71
CA ILE A 259 -5.11 -10.83 6.98
C ILE A 259 -6.29 -11.41 7.75
N VAL A 260 -7.37 -10.64 7.84
CA VAL A 260 -8.68 -11.13 8.31
C VAL A 260 -9.65 -11.04 7.17
N ILE A 261 -10.37 -12.14 6.94
CA ILE A 261 -11.42 -12.29 5.93
C ILE A 261 -12.73 -12.61 6.64
N ALA A 262 -13.83 -11.99 6.23
CA ALA A 262 -15.15 -12.30 6.78
C ALA A 262 -16.24 -12.12 5.75
N SER A 263 -17.30 -12.96 5.77
CA SER A 263 -18.46 -12.86 4.90
C SER A 263 -19.65 -12.21 5.62
N LEU A 264 -20.50 -11.52 4.86
CA LEU A 264 -21.80 -11.02 5.32
C LEU A 264 -22.91 -11.80 4.61
N ASN A 265 -23.65 -12.68 5.34
CA ASN A 265 -24.75 -13.51 4.80
C ASN A 265 -26.12 -12.86 4.95
#